data_7060820226420f10947a6bfc2a891d00
#
_entry.id   7060820226420f10947a6bfc2a891d00
#
_cell.length_a   1.000
_cell.length_b   1.000
_cell.length_c   1.000
_cell.angle_alpha   90.00
_cell.angle_beta   90.00
_cell.angle_gamma   90.00
#
_symmetry.space_group_name_H-M   'P 1'
#
loop_
_entity.id
_entity.type
_entity.pdbx_description
1 polymer ?
#
loop_
_entity_poly.entity_id
_entity_poly.type
_entity_poly.pdbx_seq_one_letter_code
_entity_poly.pdbx_strand_id
1 'polypeptide(L)'
;MYKVADIFCGAGGLSYGFSMHPYFELIWANDIDKDAILSYQANHKKTQTILCDIMQLNCHNLPCVSIDILLGGPPCQSYSTLGKRKMDEKANLFKEYLRLLDLVKPKMFVFENVVGLMSMQKGQLFKQICNAFKERGYILEHAILNALDYGVPQIRERVFLVGALKSFKQKFHFPRPIKTHFSLKDALGDLPPIQSGENGDALGYLKNADNVFLEFVRNSKELSEHSSPKNNEKLIKIMQTLKDGQSKDDLPKNLRPKSGYTNTYAKMWWEKPAPTITRNFSTPSSSRCIHPRDSRALSIREGARLQSFPDNYKFCGSASAKRLQIGNAVPPLLSVALAHAVFDFLRGKNV
;
A
#
# COMPACT_ATOMS: atom_id res chain seq x y z
N MET A 1 9.19 -19.79 15.30
CA MET A 1 8.69 -18.63 14.53
C MET A 1 9.46 -18.54 13.23
N TYR A 2 8.81 -18.20 12.12
CA TYR A 2 9.46 -17.97 10.84
C TYR A 2 10.00 -16.55 10.79
N LYS A 3 11.24 -16.39 10.35
CA LYS A 3 11.95 -15.13 10.31
C LYS A 3 11.72 -14.43 8.98
N VAL A 4 11.32 -13.18 9.04
CA VAL A 4 10.89 -12.38 7.88
C VAL A 4 11.81 -11.17 7.72
N ALA A 5 12.19 -10.87 6.49
CA ALA A 5 12.82 -9.63 6.11
C ALA A 5 11.97 -8.91 5.06
N ASP A 6 12.01 -7.57 5.03
CA ASP A 6 11.27 -6.75 4.08
C ASP A 6 12.19 -5.74 3.39
N ILE A 7 12.30 -5.83 2.08
CA ILE A 7 13.07 -4.87 1.26
C ILE A 7 12.14 -3.99 0.45
N PHE A 8 12.52 -2.73 0.25
CA PHE A 8 11.62 -1.69 -0.24
C PHE A 8 10.39 -1.56 0.66
N CYS A 9 10.61 -1.64 1.97
CA CYS A 9 9.56 -1.84 2.96
C CYS A 9 8.59 -0.65 3.10
N GLY A 10 8.99 0.54 2.63
CA GLY A 10 8.20 1.75 2.80
C GLY A 10 7.84 1.98 4.28
N ALA A 11 6.61 2.34 4.55
CA ALA A 11 6.11 2.48 5.93
C ALA A 11 5.66 1.15 6.58
N GLY A 12 5.86 -0.02 5.93
CA GLY A 12 5.59 -1.32 6.54
C GLY A 12 4.19 -1.91 6.28
N GLY A 13 3.50 -1.46 5.23
CA GLY A 13 2.16 -1.99 4.91
C GLY A 13 2.14 -3.48 4.61
N LEU A 14 3.11 -3.99 3.82
CA LEU A 14 3.24 -5.42 3.55
C LEU A 14 3.71 -6.19 4.78
N SER A 15 4.61 -5.63 5.57
CA SER A 15 5.08 -6.22 6.83
C SER A 15 3.98 -6.34 7.89
N TYR A 16 2.93 -5.49 7.82
CA TYR A 16 1.92 -5.39 8.88
C TYR A 16 1.26 -6.73 9.20
N GLY A 17 0.76 -7.45 8.20
CA GLY A 17 0.10 -8.73 8.39
C GLY A 17 1.03 -9.80 9.00
N PHE A 18 2.30 -9.78 8.60
CA PHE A 18 3.30 -10.68 9.17
C PHE A 18 3.63 -10.32 10.63
N SER A 19 3.68 -9.03 10.97
CA SER A 19 3.92 -8.60 12.37
C SER A 19 2.76 -8.91 13.30
N MET A 20 1.55 -8.99 12.79
CA MET A 20 0.34 -9.34 13.57
C MET A 20 0.16 -10.85 13.75
N HIS A 21 0.80 -11.65 12.93
CA HIS A 21 0.65 -13.10 12.96
C HIS A 21 1.64 -13.75 13.97
N PRO A 22 1.17 -14.56 14.95
CA PRO A 22 1.99 -15.01 16.09
C PRO A 22 3.18 -15.92 15.71
N TYR A 23 3.21 -16.45 14.50
CA TYR A 23 4.28 -17.38 14.06
C TYR A 23 5.31 -16.72 13.13
N PHE A 24 5.23 -15.42 12.89
CA PHE A 24 6.24 -14.67 12.15
C PHE A 24 6.97 -13.69 13.06
N GLU A 25 8.23 -13.45 12.75
CA GLU A 25 9.08 -12.47 13.40
C GLU A 25 9.78 -11.63 12.34
N LEU A 26 9.50 -10.32 12.32
CA LEU A 26 10.19 -9.38 11.44
C LEU A 26 11.58 -9.10 12.00
N ILE A 27 12.61 -9.59 11.32
CA ILE A 27 14.01 -9.46 11.77
C ILE A 27 14.60 -8.12 11.33
N TRP A 28 14.51 -7.83 10.04
CA TRP A 28 15.02 -6.57 9.50
C TRP A 28 14.21 -6.07 8.31
N ALA A 29 14.28 -4.77 8.07
CA ALA A 29 13.63 -4.11 6.94
C ALA A 29 14.52 -3.01 6.37
N ASN A 30 14.46 -2.79 5.06
CA ASN A 30 15.26 -1.80 4.35
C ASN A 30 14.41 -0.92 3.45
N ASP A 31 14.71 0.38 3.48
CA ASP A 31 14.28 1.35 2.47
C ASP A 31 15.31 2.46 2.35
N ILE A 32 15.29 3.19 1.24
CA ILE A 32 16.15 4.37 1.02
C ILE A 32 15.49 5.65 1.57
N ASP A 33 14.18 5.65 1.77
CA ASP A 33 13.41 6.80 2.25
C ASP A 33 13.47 6.90 3.77
N LYS A 34 14.07 7.97 4.27
CA LYS A 34 14.26 8.23 5.70
C LYS A 34 12.92 8.33 6.44
N ASP A 35 11.93 9.05 5.88
CA ASP A 35 10.64 9.25 6.53
C ASP A 35 9.83 7.93 6.58
N ALA A 36 9.97 7.10 5.55
CA ALA A 36 9.38 5.77 5.53
C ALA A 36 10.00 4.86 6.61
N ILE A 37 11.33 4.84 6.73
CA ILE A 37 12.03 4.08 7.78
C ILE A 37 11.64 4.55 9.18
N LEU A 38 11.52 5.86 9.43
CA LEU A 38 11.06 6.38 10.71
C LEU A 38 9.61 5.93 11.03
N SER A 39 8.74 5.91 10.02
CA SER A 39 7.39 5.36 10.15
C SER A 39 7.40 3.87 10.43
N TYR A 40 8.23 3.12 9.72
CA TYR A 40 8.40 1.68 9.96
C TYR A 40 8.83 1.40 11.40
N GLN A 41 9.88 2.07 11.89
CA GLN A 41 10.38 1.94 13.27
C GLN A 41 9.32 2.25 14.33
N ALA A 42 8.52 3.29 14.09
CA ALA A 42 7.46 3.69 15.02
C ALA A 42 6.39 2.60 15.22
N ASN A 43 6.17 1.76 14.20
CA ASN A 43 5.11 0.73 14.20
C ASN A 43 5.64 -0.70 14.39
N HIS A 44 6.90 -0.98 14.01
CA HIS A 44 7.54 -2.31 14.09
C HIS A 44 8.77 -2.25 14.99
N LYS A 45 8.57 -1.93 16.27
CA LYS A 45 9.63 -1.58 17.25
C LYS A 45 10.70 -2.66 17.48
N LYS A 46 10.40 -3.92 17.19
CA LYS A 46 11.34 -5.06 17.37
C LYS A 46 12.16 -5.35 16.11
N THR A 47 11.84 -4.73 14.99
CA THR A 47 12.50 -4.97 13.70
C THR A 47 13.71 -4.06 13.55
N GLN A 48 14.86 -4.59 13.19
CA GLN A 48 16.03 -3.77 12.83
C GLN A 48 15.77 -3.11 11.47
N THR A 49 15.79 -1.78 11.44
CA THR A 49 15.64 -1.04 10.18
C THR A 49 16.97 -0.58 9.64
N ILE A 50 17.13 -0.65 8.32
CA ILE A 50 18.37 -0.32 7.61
C ILE A 50 18.03 0.78 6.59
N LEU A 51 18.44 2.02 6.90
CA LEU A 51 18.30 3.17 5.99
C LEU A 51 19.50 3.21 5.06
N CYS A 52 19.38 2.64 3.88
CA CYS A 52 20.41 2.76 2.83
C CYS A 52 19.86 2.38 1.46
N ASP A 53 20.57 2.75 0.41
CA ASP A 53 20.31 2.23 -0.92
C ASP A 53 20.48 0.70 -0.93
N ILE A 54 19.53 0.00 -1.54
CA ILE A 54 19.55 -1.47 -1.63
C ILE A 54 20.83 -2.00 -2.30
N MET A 55 21.46 -1.23 -3.17
CA MET A 55 22.73 -1.57 -3.81
C MET A 55 23.89 -1.68 -2.81
N GLN A 56 23.79 -1.04 -1.64
CA GLN A 56 24.79 -1.07 -0.58
C GLN A 56 24.60 -2.24 0.40
N LEU A 57 23.46 -2.93 0.36
CA LEU A 57 23.22 -4.09 1.21
C LEU A 57 24.11 -5.28 0.81
N ASN A 58 24.81 -5.82 1.78
CA ASN A 58 25.71 -6.97 1.60
C ASN A 58 25.80 -7.80 2.89
N CYS A 59 26.55 -8.89 2.87
CA CYS A 59 26.68 -9.80 4.03
C CYS A 59 27.29 -9.15 5.28
N HIS A 60 27.98 -8.02 5.16
CA HIS A 60 28.63 -7.35 6.31
C HIS A 60 27.67 -6.39 7.04
N ASN A 61 26.65 -5.86 6.36
CA ASN A 61 25.70 -4.92 6.94
C ASN A 61 24.28 -5.47 7.14
N LEU A 62 24.03 -6.72 6.73
CA LEU A 62 22.81 -7.44 7.08
C LEU A 62 22.98 -8.18 8.41
N PRO A 63 21.91 -8.32 9.21
CA PRO A 63 21.94 -9.18 10.38
C PRO A 63 22.34 -10.62 10.03
N CYS A 64 23.28 -11.18 10.82
CA CYS A 64 23.75 -12.57 10.64
C CYS A 64 22.71 -13.58 11.16
N VAL A 65 21.54 -13.58 10.53
CA VAL A 65 20.39 -14.41 10.89
C VAL A 65 19.78 -14.98 9.62
N SER A 66 19.53 -16.30 9.60
CA SER A 66 18.83 -16.92 8.47
C SER A 66 17.40 -16.38 8.38
N ILE A 67 16.97 -16.03 7.18
CA ILE A 67 15.62 -15.53 6.88
C ILE A 67 14.83 -16.62 6.18
N ASP A 68 13.62 -16.88 6.67
CA ASP A 68 12.71 -17.85 6.06
C ASP A 68 11.90 -17.24 4.90
N ILE A 69 11.51 -15.96 5.04
CA ILE A 69 10.65 -15.27 4.08
C ILE A 69 11.23 -13.90 3.76
N LEU A 70 11.37 -13.60 2.47
CA LEU A 70 11.72 -12.27 1.98
C LEU A 70 10.50 -11.61 1.36
N LEU A 71 10.08 -10.48 1.95
CA LEU A 71 9.05 -9.60 1.39
C LEU A 71 9.72 -8.52 0.54
N GLY A 72 8.99 -7.99 -0.45
CA GLY A 72 9.45 -6.80 -1.14
C GLY A 72 8.60 -6.38 -2.33
N GLY A 73 8.50 -5.06 -2.51
CA GLY A 73 7.79 -4.42 -3.62
C GLY A 73 8.69 -3.40 -4.32
N PRO A 74 9.62 -3.82 -5.20
CA PRO A 74 10.51 -2.88 -5.89
C PRO A 74 9.70 -1.91 -6.76
N PRO A 75 10.08 -0.60 -6.82
CA PRO A 75 9.34 0.41 -7.57
C PRO A 75 9.24 0.09 -9.07
N CYS A 76 8.02 0.12 -9.62
CA CYS A 76 7.76 -0.16 -11.03
C CYS A 76 8.29 0.93 -11.99
N GLN A 77 8.60 2.12 -11.51
CA GLN A 77 9.11 3.23 -12.33
C GLN A 77 10.43 2.89 -13.05
N SER A 78 11.09 1.84 -12.63
CA SER A 78 12.28 1.25 -13.25
C SER A 78 12.04 0.71 -14.66
N TYR A 79 10.79 0.41 -15.01
CA TYR A 79 10.44 -0.28 -16.27
C TYR A 79 9.61 0.60 -17.23
N SER A 80 9.07 1.75 -16.81
CA SER A 80 8.07 2.51 -17.57
C SER A 80 8.62 3.60 -18.49
N THR A 81 9.92 3.86 -18.51
CA THR A 81 10.50 4.89 -19.36
C THR A 81 11.17 4.31 -20.60
N LEU A 82 10.37 4.07 -21.64
CA LEU A 82 10.79 4.05 -23.06
C LEU A 82 11.23 5.46 -23.52
N GLY A 83 12.01 6.16 -22.73
CA GLY A 83 12.61 7.46 -23.03
C GLY A 83 14.12 7.38 -22.87
N LYS A 84 14.86 7.48 -23.95
CA LYS A 84 16.27 7.24 -24.26
C LYS A 84 17.38 7.70 -23.28
N ARG A 85 17.17 8.02 -21.99
CA ARG A 85 18.26 8.59 -21.16
C ARG A 85 18.37 8.14 -19.69
N LYS A 86 17.54 7.25 -19.14
CA LYS A 86 17.68 6.76 -17.74
C LYS A 86 17.31 5.27 -17.56
N MET A 87 17.57 4.46 -18.57
CA MET A 87 17.26 3.01 -18.52
C MET A 87 18.18 2.21 -17.60
N ASP A 88 19.40 2.68 -17.31
CA ASP A 88 20.41 1.84 -16.66
C ASP A 88 20.27 1.73 -15.14
N GLU A 89 19.91 2.79 -14.42
CA GLU A 89 19.92 2.75 -12.94
C GLU A 89 18.67 2.13 -12.33
N LYS A 90 17.50 2.32 -12.94
CA LYS A 90 16.22 1.87 -12.37
C LYS A 90 15.80 0.45 -12.80
N ALA A 91 16.24 -0.02 -13.97
CA ALA A 91 16.17 -1.43 -14.35
C ALA A 91 16.99 -2.32 -13.40
N ASN A 92 17.86 -1.69 -12.62
CA ASN A 92 18.75 -2.35 -11.67
C ASN A 92 18.03 -2.83 -10.39
N LEU A 93 16.90 -2.23 -9.95
CA LEU A 93 16.28 -2.57 -8.67
C LEU A 93 15.71 -3.99 -8.62
N PHE A 94 15.22 -4.52 -9.74
CA PHE A 94 14.84 -5.93 -9.80
C PHE A 94 16.08 -6.85 -9.73
N LYS A 95 17.19 -6.47 -10.36
CA LYS A 95 18.45 -7.21 -10.24
C LYS A 95 18.97 -7.20 -8.81
N GLU A 96 18.81 -6.07 -8.10
CA GLU A 96 19.15 -5.96 -6.70
C GLU A 96 18.25 -6.84 -5.81
N TYR A 97 16.94 -6.93 -6.13
CA TYR A 97 16.07 -7.90 -5.49
C TYR A 97 16.60 -9.33 -5.66
N LEU A 98 16.99 -9.71 -6.88
CA LEU A 98 17.56 -11.04 -7.16
C LEU A 98 18.90 -11.25 -6.44
N ARG A 99 19.77 -10.24 -6.40
CA ARG A 99 21.05 -10.30 -5.67
C ARG A 99 20.82 -10.56 -4.18
N LEU A 100 19.88 -9.86 -3.58
CA LEU A 100 19.53 -10.08 -2.17
C LEU A 100 18.83 -11.43 -1.95
N LEU A 101 18.00 -11.88 -2.88
CA LEU A 101 17.43 -13.23 -2.85
C LEU A 101 18.54 -14.31 -2.85
N ASP A 102 19.59 -14.14 -3.67
CA ASP A 102 20.74 -15.04 -3.73
C ASP A 102 21.59 -14.97 -2.44
N LEU A 103 21.68 -13.79 -1.82
CA LEU A 103 22.43 -13.60 -0.57
C LEU A 103 21.69 -14.18 0.64
N VAL A 104 20.40 -13.91 0.75
CA VAL A 104 19.55 -14.27 1.90
C VAL A 104 19.09 -15.73 1.82
N LYS A 105 18.87 -16.24 0.62
CA LYS A 105 18.37 -17.61 0.30
C LYS A 105 17.16 -18.03 1.13
N PRO A 106 16.07 -17.21 1.12
CA PRO A 106 14.89 -17.50 1.91
C PRO A 106 14.18 -18.77 1.40
N LYS A 107 13.41 -19.42 2.27
CA LYS A 107 12.56 -20.56 1.89
C LYS A 107 11.43 -20.14 0.96
N MET A 108 10.92 -18.92 1.18
CA MET A 108 9.85 -18.30 0.38
C MET A 108 10.14 -16.82 0.18
N PHE A 109 9.50 -16.25 -0.85
CA PHE A 109 9.42 -14.80 -0.99
C PHE A 109 8.03 -14.38 -1.43
N VAL A 110 7.68 -13.14 -1.11
CA VAL A 110 6.49 -12.44 -1.59
C VAL A 110 6.94 -11.17 -2.30
N PHE A 111 6.73 -11.14 -3.60
CA PHE A 111 7.07 -10.02 -4.47
C PHE A 111 5.78 -9.32 -4.91
N GLU A 112 5.65 -8.03 -4.63
CA GLU A 112 4.48 -7.20 -4.99
C GLU A 112 4.83 -6.22 -6.10
N ASN A 113 3.86 -5.95 -7.00
CA ASN A 113 3.99 -4.85 -7.95
C ASN A 113 2.63 -4.40 -8.51
N VAL A 114 2.64 -3.32 -9.30
CA VAL A 114 1.44 -2.87 -10.02
C VAL A 114 1.09 -3.82 -11.16
N VAL A 115 -0.21 -3.95 -11.47
CA VAL A 115 -0.70 -4.85 -12.54
C VAL A 115 -0.08 -4.54 -13.91
N GLY A 116 0.25 -3.27 -14.17
CA GLY A 116 0.92 -2.85 -15.40
C GLY A 116 2.23 -3.60 -15.70
N LEU A 117 2.91 -4.15 -14.67
CA LEU A 117 4.11 -4.98 -14.86
C LEU A 117 3.86 -6.16 -15.81
N MET A 118 2.68 -6.76 -15.75
CA MET A 118 2.33 -7.94 -16.55
C MET A 118 2.20 -7.63 -18.06
N SER A 119 1.88 -6.39 -18.43
CA SER A 119 1.71 -5.96 -19.83
C SER A 119 2.95 -5.26 -20.41
N MET A 120 3.93 -4.91 -19.57
CA MET A 120 5.15 -4.23 -20.02
C MET A 120 5.91 -5.06 -21.06
N GLN A 121 6.39 -4.36 -22.10
CA GLN A 121 7.07 -5.01 -23.23
C GLN A 121 6.27 -6.20 -23.81
N LYS A 122 4.95 -6.04 -23.97
CA LYS A 122 4.04 -7.10 -24.42
C LYS A 122 4.12 -8.38 -23.56
N GLY A 123 4.36 -8.24 -22.24
CA GLY A 123 4.46 -9.34 -21.28
C GLY A 123 5.84 -10.01 -21.21
N GLN A 124 6.80 -9.60 -22.02
CA GLN A 124 8.14 -10.21 -22.01
C GLN A 124 8.87 -9.97 -20.68
N LEU A 125 8.75 -8.75 -20.12
CA LEU A 125 9.38 -8.41 -18.85
C LEU A 125 8.88 -9.32 -17.70
N PHE A 126 7.58 -9.54 -17.62
CA PHE A 126 7.01 -10.41 -16.58
C PHE A 126 7.51 -11.85 -16.72
N LYS A 127 7.61 -12.36 -17.96
CA LYS A 127 8.20 -13.69 -18.23
C LYS A 127 9.66 -13.77 -17.80
N GLN A 128 10.47 -12.74 -18.07
CA GLN A 128 11.88 -12.68 -17.64
C GLN A 128 11.99 -12.69 -16.11
N ILE A 129 11.15 -11.92 -15.40
CA ILE A 129 11.09 -11.92 -13.94
C ILE A 129 10.77 -13.32 -13.41
N CYS A 130 9.73 -13.96 -13.94
CA CYS A 130 9.36 -15.32 -13.54
C CYS A 130 10.49 -16.34 -13.80
N ASN A 131 11.15 -16.27 -14.95
CA ASN A 131 12.25 -17.17 -15.28
C ASN A 131 13.44 -16.98 -14.34
N ALA A 132 13.82 -15.74 -14.03
CA ALA A 132 14.92 -15.44 -13.12
C ALA A 132 14.72 -16.03 -11.70
N PHE A 133 13.48 -16.07 -11.20
CA PHE A 133 13.15 -16.75 -9.94
C PHE A 133 13.19 -18.28 -10.08
N LYS A 134 12.66 -18.83 -11.18
CA LYS A 134 12.66 -20.29 -11.43
C LYS A 134 14.07 -20.86 -11.55
N GLU A 135 14.98 -20.12 -12.19
CA GLU A 135 16.41 -20.47 -12.31
C GLU A 135 17.09 -20.58 -10.95
N ARG A 136 16.61 -19.85 -9.94
CA ARG A 136 17.07 -19.90 -8.55
C ARG A 136 16.42 -21.01 -7.71
N GLY A 137 15.66 -21.90 -8.34
CA GLY A 137 15.09 -23.07 -7.68
C GLY A 137 13.75 -22.84 -7.00
N TYR A 138 13.05 -21.71 -7.27
CA TYR A 138 11.72 -21.45 -6.74
C TYR A 138 10.61 -21.98 -7.66
N ILE A 139 9.56 -22.54 -7.06
CA ILE A 139 8.26 -22.77 -7.70
C ILE A 139 7.48 -21.47 -7.49
N LEU A 140 6.88 -20.96 -8.56
CA LEU A 140 6.17 -19.69 -8.56
C LEU A 140 4.68 -19.87 -8.77
N GLU A 141 3.93 -19.14 -7.96
CA GLU A 141 2.52 -18.84 -8.22
C GLU A 141 2.35 -17.30 -8.28
N HIS A 142 1.41 -16.84 -9.09
CA HIS A 142 1.10 -15.42 -9.17
C HIS A 142 -0.40 -15.20 -9.31
N ALA A 143 -0.86 -14.07 -8.77
CA ALA A 143 -2.24 -13.64 -8.90
C ALA A 143 -2.33 -12.11 -8.91
N ILE A 144 -3.38 -11.58 -9.53
CA ILE A 144 -3.82 -10.21 -9.31
C ILE A 144 -4.81 -10.25 -8.16
N LEU A 145 -4.49 -9.55 -7.07
CA LEU A 145 -5.37 -9.42 -5.92
C LEU A 145 -5.95 -8.02 -5.89
N ASN A 146 -7.29 -7.93 -5.76
CA ASN A 146 -7.96 -6.68 -5.50
C ASN A 146 -8.14 -6.51 -3.98
N ALA A 147 -7.59 -5.45 -3.40
CA ALA A 147 -7.68 -5.20 -1.97
C ALA A 147 -9.12 -5.18 -1.45
N LEU A 148 -10.09 -4.76 -2.28
CA LEU A 148 -11.52 -4.78 -1.96
C LEU A 148 -11.99 -6.16 -1.51
N ASP A 149 -11.49 -7.21 -2.15
CA ASP A 149 -11.85 -8.60 -1.87
C ASP A 149 -11.28 -9.14 -0.54
N TYR A 150 -10.52 -8.31 0.16
CA TYR A 150 -9.91 -8.63 1.46
C TYR A 150 -10.30 -7.63 2.55
N GLY A 151 -11.46 -6.96 2.38
CA GLY A 151 -12.04 -6.07 3.38
C GLY A 151 -11.45 -4.66 3.39
N VAL A 152 -10.64 -4.29 2.41
CA VAL A 152 -10.15 -2.91 2.27
C VAL A 152 -11.21 -2.09 1.55
N PRO A 153 -11.63 -0.91 2.05
CA PRO A 153 -12.68 -0.07 1.43
C PRO A 153 -12.19 0.66 0.17
N GLN A 154 -11.46 -0.07 -0.71
CA GLN A 154 -10.78 0.50 -1.86
C GLN A 154 -10.61 -0.52 -2.99
N ILE A 155 -10.91 -0.11 -4.22
CA ILE A 155 -10.57 -0.86 -5.43
C ILE A 155 -9.09 -0.62 -5.73
N ARG A 156 -8.25 -1.61 -5.41
CA ARG A 156 -6.80 -1.55 -5.62
C ARG A 156 -6.27 -2.90 -6.04
N GLU A 157 -5.90 -3.02 -7.28
CA GLU A 157 -5.33 -4.24 -7.84
C GLU A 157 -3.80 -4.21 -7.82
N ARG A 158 -3.20 -5.31 -7.39
CA ARG A 158 -1.75 -5.53 -7.39
C ARG A 158 -1.45 -6.95 -7.85
N VAL A 159 -0.35 -7.11 -8.57
CA VAL A 159 0.18 -8.43 -8.88
C VAL A 159 1.10 -8.89 -7.75
N PHE A 160 0.86 -10.09 -7.29
CA PHE A 160 1.74 -10.77 -6.34
C PHE A 160 2.34 -11.99 -6.99
N LEU A 161 3.67 -12.15 -6.83
CA LEU A 161 4.36 -13.40 -7.11
C LEU A 161 4.83 -13.97 -5.78
N VAL A 162 4.50 -15.21 -5.54
CA VAL A 162 4.99 -15.96 -4.38
C VAL A 162 5.85 -17.09 -4.87
N GLY A 163 7.10 -17.12 -4.42
CA GLY A 163 8.04 -18.19 -4.73
C GLY A 163 8.33 -19.01 -3.47
N ALA A 164 8.33 -20.33 -3.62
CA ALA A 164 8.74 -21.28 -2.60
C ALA A 164 9.79 -22.24 -3.15
N LEU A 165 10.78 -22.62 -2.34
CA LEU A 165 11.79 -23.60 -2.75
C LEU A 165 11.12 -24.92 -3.20
N LYS A 166 11.68 -25.55 -4.22
CA LYS A 166 11.18 -26.84 -4.79
C LYS A 166 11.09 -27.95 -3.74
N SER A 167 11.80 -27.85 -2.63
CA SER A 167 11.75 -28.81 -1.52
C SER A 167 10.39 -28.94 -0.84
N PHE A 168 9.52 -27.91 -0.94
CA PHE A 168 8.17 -27.97 -0.38
C PHE A 168 7.24 -28.93 -1.12
N LYS A 169 7.50 -29.27 -2.38
CA LYS A 169 6.71 -30.21 -3.22
C LYS A 169 5.23 -29.88 -3.37
N GLN A 170 4.79 -28.71 -2.96
CA GLN A 170 3.40 -28.23 -3.05
C GLN A 170 3.34 -26.86 -3.70
N LYS A 171 2.17 -26.49 -4.21
CA LYS A 171 1.90 -25.17 -4.79
C LYS A 171 1.36 -24.23 -3.71
N PHE A 172 1.72 -22.95 -3.80
CA PHE A 172 1.13 -21.91 -2.97
C PHE A 172 -0.27 -21.58 -3.49
N HIS A 173 -1.21 -21.42 -2.57
CA HIS A 173 -2.57 -20.96 -2.87
C HIS A 173 -2.77 -19.57 -2.28
N PHE A 174 -3.17 -18.63 -3.12
CA PHE A 174 -3.52 -17.28 -2.67
C PHE A 174 -4.76 -17.30 -1.77
N PRO A 175 -4.88 -16.33 -0.84
CA PRO A 175 -6.02 -16.28 0.07
C PRO A 175 -7.33 -16.14 -0.72
N ARG A 176 -8.40 -16.78 -0.22
CA ARG A 176 -9.73 -16.68 -0.84
C ARG A 176 -10.35 -15.31 -0.58
N PRO A 177 -11.03 -14.71 -1.58
CA PRO A 177 -11.78 -13.48 -1.39
C PRO A 177 -12.85 -13.61 -0.31
N ILE A 178 -13.08 -12.54 0.45
CA ILE A 178 -14.22 -12.42 1.34
C ILE A 178 -15.42 -11.81 0.58
N LYS A 179 -16.65 -12.07 1.08
CA LYS A 179 -17.87 -11.57 0.43
C LYS A 179 -18.25 -10.13 0.85
N THR A 180 -17.71 -9.63 1.94
CA THR A 180 -18.09 -8.33 2.50
C THR A 180 -17.19 -7.22 1.95
N HIS A 181 -17.81 -6.23 1.32
CA HIS A 181 -17.15 -5.04 0.82
C HIS A 181 -17.60 -3.81 1.62
N PHE A 182 -16.69 -2.91 1.91
CA PHE A 182 -16.93 -1.68 2.66
C PHE A 182 -16.90 -0.46 1.74
N SER A 183 -17.83 0.46 1.98
CA SER A 183 -17.91 1.77 1.32
C SER A 183 -17.07 2.83 2.07
N LEU A 184 -16.98 4.04 1.50
CA LEU A 184 -16.43 5.19 2.22
C LEU A 184 -17.20 5.47 3.51
N LYS A 185 -18.52 5.36 3.48
CA LYS A 185 -19.40 5.54 4.64
C LYS A 185 -19.03 4.59 5.78
N ASP A 186 -18.81 3.32 5.46
CA ASP A 186 -18.43 2.32 6.45
C ASP A 186 -17.05 2.61 7.06
N ALA A 187 -16.14 3.17 6.27
CA ALA A 187 -14.76 3.42 6.68
C ALA A 187 -14.52 4.77 7.35
N LEU A 188 -15.29 5.80 6.99
CA LEU A 188 -15.07 7.18 7.38
C LEU A 188 -16.24 7.81 8.16
N GLY A 189 -17.38 7.11 8.23
CA GLY A 189 -18.61 7.67 8.78
C GLY A 189 -18.62 7.90 10.30
N ASP A 190 -17.59 7.46 11.01
CA ASP A 190 -17.36 7.72 12.43
C ASP A 190 -16.35 8.87 12.68
N LEU A 191 -15.70 9.38 11.62
CA LEU A 191 -14.81 10.53 11.73
C LEU A 191 -15.61 11.83 11.79
N PRO A 192 -15.17 12.82 12.60
CA PRO A 192 -15.85 14.11 12.68
C PRO A 192 -15.71 14.87 11.35
N PRO A 193 -16.76 15.59 10.92
CA PRO A 193 -16.68 16.46 9.76
C PRO A 193 -15.72 17.62 10.03
N ILE A 194 -14.90 17.95 9.06
CA ILE A 194 -13.97 19.09 9.09
C ILE A 194 -14.05 19.88 7.79
N GLN A 195 -13.76 21.18 7.88
CA GLN A 195 -13.69 22.03 6.71
C GLN A 195 -12.29 22.07 6.11
N SER A 196 -12.15 22.69 4.93
CA SER A 196 -10.86 22.89 4.29
C SER A 196 -9.91 23.71 5.19
N GLY A 197 -8.77 23.12 5.55
CA GLY A 197 -7.77 23.72 6.42
C GLY A 197 -8.00 23.51 7.93
N GLU A 198 -9.07 22.82 8.33
CA GLU A 198 -9.32 22.48 9.74
C GLU A 198 -8.55 21.24 10.20
N ASN A 199 -8.29 21.21 11.51
CA ASN A 199 -7.74 20.06 12.23
C ASN A 199 -8.83 19.46 13.13
N GLY A 200 -9.14 18.18 12.90
CA GLY A 200 -10.13 17.41 13.63
C GLY A 200 -9.57 16.49 14.72
N ASP A 201 -8.27 16.52 14.97
CA ASP A 201 -7.62 15.57 15.91
C ASP A 201 -8.23 15.63 17.33
N ALA A 202 -8.62 16.82 17.80
CA ALA A 202 -9.22 17.02 19.13
C ALA A 202 -10.73 16.67 19.21
N LEU A 203 -11.41 16.43 18.08
CA LEU A 203 -12.86 16.25 18.05
C LEU A 203 -13.31 14.84 18.45
N GLY A 204 -12.41 13.86 18.41
CA GLY A 204 -12.73 12.46 18.69
C GLY A 204 -13.62 11.81 17.62
N TYR A 205 -14.11 10.62 17.91
CA TYR A 205 -14.98 9.87 17.00
C TYR A 205 -16.46 10.16 17.28
N LEU A 206 -17.28 10.21 16.22
CA LEU A 206 -18.72 10.51 16.33
C LEU A 206 -19.56 9.38 16.91
N LYS A 207 -19.12 8.14 16.77
CA LYS A 207 -19.84 6.93 17.18
C LYS A 207 -18.89 5.80 17.51
N ASN A 208 -19.38 4.74 18.14
CA ASN A 208 -18.63 3.50 18.32
C ASN A 208 -18.37 2.78 16.98
N ALA A 209 -17.41 1.87 16.96
CA ALA A 209 -17.23 0.97 15.84
C ALA A 209 -18.49 0.11 15.68
N ASP A 210 -19.11 0.14 14.51
CA ASP A 210 -20.38 -0.53 14.19
C ASP A 210 -20.26 -1.55 13.05
N ASN A 211 -19.04 -1.80 12.63
CA ASN A 211 -18.72 -2.82 11.63
C ASN A 211 -17.30 -3.37 11.85
N VAL A 212 -17.02 -4.55 11.31
CA VAL A 212 -15.74 -5.25 11.50
C VAL A 212 -14.54 -4.51 10.91
N PHE A 213 -14.72 -3.64 9.91
CA PHE A 213 -13.66 -2.79 9.41
C PHE A 213 -13.27 -1.73 10.45
N LEU A 214 -14.24 -1.05 11.04
CA LEU A 214 -13.98 -0.07 12.10
C LEU A 214 -13.40 -0.74 13.36
N GLU A 215 -13.85 -1.95 13.71
CA GLU A 215 -13.25 -2.73 14.81
C GLU A 215 -11.75 -2.99 14.56
N PHE A 216 -11.37 -3.28 13.32
CA PHE A 216 -9.97 -3.50 12.97
C PHE A 216 -9.14 -2.20 13.02
N VAL A 217 -9.64 -1.07 12.47
CA VAL A 217 -8.84 0.16 12.35
C VAL A 217 -8.84 1.00 13.61
N ARG A 218 -9.90 0.96 14.44
CA ARG A 218 -10.06 1.79 15.64
C ARG A 218 -9.40 1.18 16.88
N ASN A 219 -8.10 1.12 16.86
CA ASN A 219 -7.28 0.63 17.98
C ASN A 219 -6.65 1.76 18.82
N SER A 220 -7.11 3.01 18.64
CA SER A 220 -6.75 4.19 19.43
C SER A 220 -8.00 4.85 20.00
N LYS A 221 -7.87 5.43 21.19
CA LYS A 221 -8.92 6.30 21.79
C LYS A 221 -8.86 7.70 21.20
N GLU A 222 -7.69 8.14 20.76
CA GLU A 222 -7.44 9.47 20.22
C GLU A 222 -7.38 9.42 18.71
N LEU A 223 -8.02 10.37 18.07
CA LEU A 223 -7.93 10.63 16.64
C LEU A 223 -6.66 11.45 16.36
N SER A 224 -5.94 11.11 15.31
CA SER A 224 -4.75 11.85 14.89
C SER A 224 -4.62 11.87 13.37
N GLU A 225 -3.90 12.85 12.82
CA GLU A 225 -3.69 13.03 11.38
C GLU A 225 -4.99 13.33 10.59
N HIS A 226 -6.04 13.78 11.28
CA HIS A 226 -7.32 14.15 10.68
C HIS A 226 -7.38 15.65 10.38
N SER A 227 -6.40 16.15 9.64
CA SER A 227 -6.32 17.54 9.20
C SER A 227 -6.50 17.65 7.69
N SER A 228 -7.38 18.55 7.27
CA SER A 228 -7.63 18.79 5.84
C SER A 228 -6.64 19.79 5.27
N PRO A 229 -6.15 19.59 4.03
CA PRO A 229 -5.37 20.60 3.34
C PRO A 229 -6.19 21.88 3.15
N LYS A 230 -5.54 23.04 3.34
CA LYS A 230 -6.16 24.34 3.03
C LYS A 230 -6.26 24.52 1.52
N ASN A 231 -7.46 24.76 1.01
CA ASN A 231 -7.75 25.02 -0.39
C ASN A 231 -8.17 26.48 -0.59
N ASN A 232 -7.95 27.03 -1.77
CA ASN A 232 -8.45 28.36 -2.12
C ASN A 232 -9.96 28.34 -2.38
N GLU A 233 -10.60 29.50 -2.31
CA GLU A 233 -12.06 29.66 -2.45
C GLU A 233 -12.59 29.10 -3.78
N LYS A 234 -11.85 29.31 -4.87
CA LYS A 234 -12.23 28.76 -6.20
C LYS A 234 -12.31 27.23 -6.18
N LEU A 235 -11.34 26.56 -5.55
CA LEU A 235 -11.32 25.10 -5.44
C LEU A 235 -12.44 24.62 -4.51
N ILE A 236 -12.68 25.33 -3.39
CA ILE A 236 -13.78 25.01 -2.46
C ILE A 236 -15.12 25.10 -3.23
N LYS A 237 -15.36 26.15 -4.01
CA LYS A 237 -16.56 26.30 -4.83
C LYS A 237 -16.73 25.16 -5.85
N ILE A 238 -15.65 24.74 -6.49
CA ILE A 238 -15.64 23.55 -7.39
C ILE A 238 -16.11 22.31 -6.62
N MET A 239 -15.50 22.05 -5.45
CA MET A 239 -15.79 20.85 -4.65
C MET A 239 -17.23 20.82 -4.12
N GLN A 240 -17.78 21.98 -3.75
CA GLN A 240 -19.18 22.15 -3.31
C GLN A 240 -20.20 21.96 -4.44
N THR A 241 -19.86 22.36 -5.66
CA THR A 241 -20.75 22.25 -6.83
C THR A 241 -20.93 20.79 -7.28
N LEU A 242 -19.91 19.95 -7.10
CA LEU A 242 -19.94 18.57 -7.52
C LEU A 242 -20.81 17.69 -6.59
N LYS A 243 -21.59 16.79 -7.18
CA LYS A 243 -22.28 15.69 -6.50
C LYS A 243 -21.39 14.46 -6.44
N ASP A 244 -21.79 13.47 -5.66
CA ASP A 244 -21.09 12.17 -5.56
C ASP A 244 -20.83 11.56 -6.93
N GLY A 245 -19.56 11.21 -7.15
CA GLY A 245 -19.10 10.60 -8.39
C GLY A 245 -18.86 11.54 -9.55
N GLN A 246 -19.29 12.81 -9.48
CA GLN A 246 -19.04 13.80 -10.52
C GLN A 246 -17.56 14.22 -10.57
N SER A 247 -17.17 14.80 -11.70
CA SER A 247 -15.82 15.27 -12.00
C SER A 247 -15.84 16.66 -12.62
N LYS A 248 -14.67 17.17 -13.01
CA LYS A 248 -14.56 18.47 -13.71
C LYS A 248 -15.45 18.57 -14.94
N ASP A 249 -15.75 17.46 -15.62
CA ASP A 249 -16.50 17.46 -16.86
C ASP A 249 -18.01 17.73 -16.61
N ASP A 250 -18.49 17.52 -15.40
CA ASP A 250 -19.85 17.82 -14.94
C ASP A 250 -20.04 19.28 -14.47
N LEU A 251 -18.94 20.03 -14.33
CA LEU A 251 -18.99 21.41 -13.87
C LEU A 251 -19.53 22.37 -14.94
N PRO A 252 -20.22 23.47 -14.52
CA PRO A 252 -20.51 24.59 -15.41
C PRO A 252 -19.25 25.15 -16.06
N LYS A 253 -19.35 25.65 -17.30
CA LYS A 253 -18.21 26.12 -18.11
C LYS A 253 -17.32 27.12 -17.37
N ASN A 254 -17.91 28.04 -16.61
CA ASN A 254 -17.22 29.08 -15.83
C ASN A 254 -16.42 28.56 -14.62
N LEU A 255 -16.73 27.35 -14.11
CA LEU A 255 -16.02 26.71 -13.01
C LEU A 255 -15.08 25.60 -13.49
N ARG A 256 -15.20 25.17 -14.73
CA ARG A 256 -14.43 24.02 -15.25
C ARG A 256 -12.94 24.37 -15.38
N PRO A 257 -12.05 23.60 -14.71
CA PRO A 257 -10.62 23.73 -14.87
C PRO A 257 -10.18 23.47 -16.33
N LYS A 258 -9.27 24.30 -16.83
CA LYS A 258 -8.75 24.18 -18.21
C LYS A 258 -7.86 22.95 -18.43
N SER A 259 -7.25 22.44 -17.37
CA SER A 259 -6.31 21.30 -17.38
C SER A 259 -6.81 20.15 -16.51
N GLY A 260 -6.22 18.97 -16.70
CA GLY A 260 -6.49 17.77 -15.92
C GLY A 260 -7.16 16.67 -16.75
N TYR A 261 -6.96 15.43 -16.32
CA TYR A 261 -7.58 14.23 -16.90
C TYR A 261 -9.03 14.08 -16.41
N THR A 262 -9.81 13.20 -17.03
CA THR A 262 -11.24 12.95 -16.73
C THR A 262 -11.53 12.69 -15.25
N ASN A 263 -10.62 12.03 -14.52
CA ASN A 263 -10.78 11.71 -13.10
C ASN A 263 -10.17 12.75 -12.14
N THR A 264 -9.76 13.92 -12.63
CA THR A 264 -9.28 15.01 -11.77
C THR A 264 -10.44 15.91 -11.33
N TYR A 265 -10.24 16.63 -10.24
CA TYR A 265 -11.31 17.42 -9.61
C TYR A 265 -12.59 16.61 -9.44
N ALA A 266 -12.46 15.36 -9.00
CA ALA A 266 -13.56 14.43 -8.96
C ALA A 266 -13.91 14.06 -7.52
N LYS A 267 -15.22 14.10 -7.21
CA LYS A 267 -15.79 13.72 -5.94
C LYS A 267 -15.92 12.20 -5.87
N MET A 268 -15.59 11.62 -4.72
CA MET A 268 -15.81 10.20 -4.46
C MET A 268 -17.30 9.90 -4.25
N TRP A 269 -17.64 8.64 -4.11
CA TRP A 269 -19.00 8.17 -3.79
C TRP A 269 -19.05 7.77 -2.31
N TRP A 270 -20.03 8.28 -1.58
CA TRP A 270 -20.18 7.96 -0.15
C TRP A 270 -20.51 6.48 0.09
N GLU A 271 -21.42 5.91 -0.71
CA GLU A 271 -21.92 4.55 -0.58
C GLU A 271 -21.15 3.51 -1.44
N LYS A 272 -19.95 3.86 -1.94
CA LYS A 272 -19.11 2.94 -2.72
C LYS A 272 -17.70 2.87 -2.16
N PRO A 273 -16.93 1.82 -2.47
CA PRO A 273 -15.50 1.77 -2.16
C PRO A 273 -14.74 2.92 -2.82
N ALA A 274 -13.63 3.31 -2.23
CA ALA A 274 -12.72 4.29 -2.82
C ALA A 274 -12.09 3.76 -4.12
N PRO A 275 -11.80 4.63 -5.09
CA PRO A 275 -10.82 4.30 -6.12
C PRO A 275 -9.44 4.15 -5.49
N THR A 276 -8.47 3.65 -6.26
CA THR A 276 -7.10 3.48 -5.78
C THR A 276 -6.54 4.76 -5.13
N ILE A 277 -6.22 4.68 -3.85
CA ILE A 277 -5.54 5.74 -3.09
C ILE A 277 -4.09 5.81 -3.58
N THR A 278 -3.74 6.91 -4.22
CA THR A 278 -2.40 7.19 -4.74
C THR A 278 -1.69 8.20 -3.86
N ARG A 279 -0.40 8.44 -4.09
CA ARG A 279 0.37 9.51 -3.40
C ARG A 279 -0.27 10.91 -3.48
N ASN A 280 -1.21 11.12 -4.41
CA ASN A 280 -1.88 12.40 -4.63
C ASN A 280 -3.31 12.44 -4.07
N PHE A 281 -3.67 11.57 -3.15
CA PHE A 281 -5.04 11.43 -2.61
C PHE A 281 -5.58 12.66 -1.88
N SER A 282 -4.77 13.68 -1.65
CA SER A 282 -5.20 14.98 -1.11
C SER A 282 -5.04 16.13 -2.13
N THR A 283 -4.89 15.81 -3.42
CA THR A 283 -4.65 16.79 -4.49
C THR A 283 -5.73 16.66 -5.56
N PRO A 284 -6.85 17.43 -5.48
CA PRO A 284 -7.97 17.30 -6.41
C PRO A 284 -7.61 17.46 -7.89
N SER A 285 -6.62 18.29 -8.21
CA SER A 285 -6.13 18.47 -9.59
C SER A 285 -5.43 17.25 -10.19
N SER A 286 -5.11 16.23 -9.38
CA SER A 286 -4.35 15.06 -9.81
C SER A 286 -5.11 13.75 -9.67
N SER A 287 -6.20 13.71 -8.89
CA SER A 287 -6.92 12.46 -8.62
C SER A 287 -8.37 12.69 -8.18
N ARG A 288 -9.16 11.60 -8.17
CA ARG A 288 -10.48 11.56 -7.54
C ARG A 288 -10.29 11.42 -6.03
N CYS A 289 -10.23 12.55 -5.33
CA CYS A 289 -9.94 12.58 -3.89
C CYS A 289 -10.77 13.63 -3.12
N ILE A 290 -11.82 14.17 -3.73
CA ILE A 290 -12.73 15.08 -3.05
C ILE A 290 -13.64 14.25 -2.15
N HIS A 291 -13.66 14.61 -0.84
CA HIS A 291 -14.53 13.96 0.15
C HIS A 291 -16.01 14.19 -0.23
N PRO A 292 -16.85 13.16 -0.21
CA PRO A 292 -18.22 13.27 -0.72
C PRO A 292 -19.08 14.27 0.06
N ARG A 293 -18.96 14.31 1.38
CA ARG A 293 -19.79 15.14 2.26
C ARG A 293 -19.19 16.52 2.56
N ASP A 294 -17.91 16.55 2.94
CA ASP A 294 -17.28 17.77 3.46
C ASP A 294 -16.76 18.70 2.36
N SER A 295 -16.85 18.28 1.08
CA SER A 295 -16.43 19.07 -0.09
C SER A 295 -15.01 19.64 0.04
N ARG A 296 -14.08 18.80 0.47
CA ARG A 296 -12.64 19.08 0.63
C ARG A 296 -11.80 17.91 0.13
N ALA A 297 -10.50 18.05 0.09
CA ALA A 297 -9.61 16.92 -0.12
C ALA A 297 -9.53 16.04 1.15
N LEU A 298 -9.16 14.76 0.96
CA LEU A 298 -9.00 13.82 2.08
C LEU A 298 -7.88 14.26 3.02
N SER A 299 -8.07 14.01 4.31
CA SER A 299 -7.02 14.07 5.34
C SER A 299 -6.04 12.90 5.23
N ILE A 300 -4.92 12.97 5.95
CA ILE A 300 -3.97 11.85 6.06
C ILE A 300 -4.66 10.63 6.68
N ARG A 301 -5.43 10.82 7.76
CA ARG A 301 -6.17 9.74 8.44
C ARG A 301 -7.16 9.05 7.52
N GLU A 302 -7.92 9.81 6.75
CA GLU A 302 -8.87 9.25 5.80
C GLU A 302 -8.17 8.41 4.73
N GLY A 303 -7.10 8.94 4.15
CA GLY A 303 -6.29 8.16 3.19
C GLY A 303 -5.70 6.88 3.79
N ALA A 304 -5.22 6.95 5.04
CA ALA A 304 -4.69 5.80 5.76
C ALA A 304 -5.77 4.74 6.03
N ARG A 305 -6.97 5.16 6.47
CA ARG A 305 -8.10 4.25 6.66
C ARG A 305 -8.57 3.58 5.38
N LEU A 306 -8.64 4.33 4.28
CA LEU A 306 -8.99 3.75 2.97
C LEU A 306 -7.95 2.76 2.45
N GLN A 307 -6.73 2.80 3.00
CA GLN A 307 -5.70 1.77 2.84
C GLN A 307 -5.74 0.71 3.96
N SER A 308 -6.72 0.75 4.86
CA SER A 308 -6.84 -0.11 6.04
C SER A 308 -5.71 -0.01 7.08
N PHE A 309 -4.97 1.09 7.15
CA PHE A 309 -4.06 1.32 8.26
C PHE A 309 -4.84 1.61 9.55
N PRO A 310 -4.46 1.00 10.68
CA PRO A 310 -5.05 1.29 11.99
C PRO A 310 -4.83 2.75 12.42
N ASP A 311 -5.72 3.27 13.25
CA ASP A 311 -5.68 4.69 13.67
C ASP A 311 -4.49 5.05 14.55
N ASN A 312 -3.91 4.08 15.24
CA ASN A 312 -2.67 4.26 15.99
C ASN A 312 -1.41 4.14 15.11
N TYR A 313 -1.55 3.81 13.80
CA TYR A 313 -0.40 3.70 12.90
C TYR A 313 0.22 5.08 12.68
N LYS A 314 1.51 5.18 12.96
CA LYS A 314 2.25 6.45 12.90
C LYS A 314 2.95 6.63 11.57
N PHE A 315 2.71 7.77 10.93
CA PHE A 315 3.44 8.20 9.74
C PHE A 315 4.35 9.37 10.10
N CYS A 316 5.62 9.30 9.73
CA CYS A 316 6.63 10.32 9.97
C CYS A 316 6.89 11.17 8.71
N GLY A 317 7.41 12.37 8.92
CA GLY A 317 7.76 13.28 7.85
C GLY A 317 6.67 14.31 7.50
N SER A 318 6.87 15.02 6.41
CA SER A 318 5.93 16.03 5.92
C SER A 318 4.61 15.41 5.46
N ALA A 319 3.55 16.21 5.32
CA ALA A 319 2.27 15.74 4.77
C ALA A 319 2.44 15.10 3.37
N SER A 320 3.39 15.57 2.57
CA SER A 320 3.70 14.96 1.26
C SER A 320 4.36 13.59 1.42
N ALA A 321 5.32 13.44 2.36
CA ALA A 321 5.96 12.18 2.68
C ALA A 321 4.94 11.15 3.20
N LYS A 322 4.04 11.55 4.11
CA LYS A 322 2.97 10.69 4.63
C LYS A 322 2.02 10.21 3.52
N ARG A 323 1.62 11.10 2.61
CA ARG A 323 0.80 10.71 1.44
C ARG A 323 1.52 9.74 0.51
N LEU A 324 2.83 9.93 0.30
CA LEU A 324 3.64 9.03 -0.51
C LEU A 324 3.70 7.62 0.12
N GLN A 325 3.96 7.54 1.42
CA GLN A 325 3.99 6.29 2.18
C GLN A 325 2.65 5.55 2.10
N ILE A 326 1.54 6.24 2.38
CA ILE A 326 0.19 5.65 2.34
C ILE A 326 -0.18 5.21 0.91
N GLY A 327 0.04 6.06 -0.09
CA GLY A 327 -0.34 5.77 -1.47
C GLY A 327 0.43 4.61 -2.12
N ASN A 328 1.69 4.40 -1.70
CA ASN A 328 2.52 3.31 -2.21
C ASN A 328 2.32 1.99 -1.45
N ALA A 329 1.76 2.02 -0.25
CA ALA A 329 1.68 0.84 0.61
C ALA A 329 0.81 -0.29 0.03
N VAL A 330 1.17 -1.52 0.39
CA VAL A 330 0.24 -2.65 0.39
C VAL A 330 -0.71 -2.47 1.57
N PRO A 331 -2.04 -2.57 1.37
CA PRO A 331 -2.99 -2.41 2.46
C PRO A 331 -2.80 -3.45 3.58
N PRO A 332 -2.78 -3.07 4.86
CA PRO A 332 -2.65 -3.96 6.01
C PRO A 332 -3.59 -5.17 6.01
N LEU A 333 -4.88 -5.01 5.71
CA LEU A 333 -5.81 -6.15 5.65
C LEU A 333 -5.46 -7.15 4.55
N LEU A 334 -5.00 -6.69 3.38
CA LEU A 334 -4.51 -7.58 2.33
C LEU A 334 -3.23 -8.30 2.77
N SER A 335 -2.34 -7.60 3.49
CA SER A 335 -1.14 -8.21 4.07
C SER A 335 -1.48 -9.28 5.11
N VAL A 336 -2.50 -9.06 5.95
CA VAL A 336 -3.01 -10.06 6.91
C VAL A 336 -3.47 -11.33 6.18
N ALA A 337 -4.28 -11.19 5.13
CA ALA A 337 -4.73 -12.33 4.33
C ALA A 337 -3.56 -13.10 3.70
N LEU A 338 -2.56 -12.38 3.16
CA LEU A 338 -1.34 -13.00 2.61
C LEU A 338 -0.51 -13.71 3.68
N ALA A 339 -0.34 -13.12 4.86
CA ALA A 339 0.41 -13.74 5.96
C ALA A 339 -0.23 -15.07 6.41
N HIS A 340 -1.56 -15.12 6.52
CA HIS A 340 -2.27 -16.37 6.81
C HIS A 340 -2.05 -17.42 5.72
N ALA A 341 -2.17 -17.06 4.43
CA ALA A 341 -1.94 -18.00 3.34
C ALA A 341 -0.49 -18.54 3.30
N VAL A 342 0.50 -17.66 3.56
CA VAL A 342 1.91 -18.07 3.69
C VAL A 342 2.11 -19.02 4.86
N PHE A 343 1.47 -18.76 6.00
CA PHE A 343 1.56 -19.63 7.16
C PHE A 343 0.93 -21.01 6.93
N ASP A 344 -0.26 -21.07 6.31
CA ASP A 344 -0.92 -22.33 5.98
C ASP A 344 -0.08 -23.17 5.03
N PHE A 345 0.52 -22.54 4.01
CA PHE A 345 1.46 -23.20 3.13
C PHE A 345 2.67 -23.78 3.89
N LEU A 346 3.31 -23.01 4.76
CA LEU A 346 4.50 -23.44 5.51
C LEU A 346 4.20 -24.61 6.47
N ARG A 347 2.95 -24.75 6.90
CA ARG A 347 2.49 -25.89 7.73
C ARG A 347 2.04 -27.11 6.95
N GLY A 348 2.11 -27.06 5.61
CA GLY A 348 1.63 -28.15 4.76
C GLY A 348 0.11 -28.28 4.69
N LYS A 349 -0.64 -27.22 5.06
CA LYS A 349 -2.09 -27.19 4.90
C LYS A 349 -2.42 -26.70 3.48
N ASN A 350 -2.99 -27.58 2.66
CA ASN A 350 -3.67 -27.17 1.41
C ASN A 350 -5.04 -26.61 1.80
N VAL A 351 -5.26 -25.30 1.59
CA VAL A 351 -6.54 -24.61 1.83
C VAL A 351 -7.42 -24.70 0.59
#